data_ccf8de260f09b53db362406690b66169
#
_entry.id   ccf8de260f09b53db362406690b66169
#
_cell.length_a   1.000
_cell.length_b   1.000
_cell.length_c   1.000
_cell.angle_alpha   90.00
_cell.angle_beta   90.00
_cell.angle_gamma   90.00
#
_symmetry.space_group_name_H-M   'P 1'
#
loop_
_entity.id
_entity.type
_entity.pdbx_description
1 polymer ?
#
loop_
_entity_poly.entity_id
_entity_poly.type
_entity_poly.pdbx_seq_one_letter_code
_entity_poly.pdbx_strand_id
1 'polypeptide(L)'
;MRGSFLSRRTVQRLRQLLICTAGSVKIKLILCCCIAFTVIALLSRASGFTGWTNRSVALERLSIPRKGYAIVMNTWKRYDLLKQSISHYSSCPGLESIHIVWSEPNPPSDPLKKFLNHIVQSNSGHERQVELKFDINKEDSLNNRFKEIKDLRTDAVFSIDDDVIFSCSSVEFAFNVWRSAPDTMVGFVPRIHWVDRSKGNNDYYIYGGWWSVWWTGTYSMVLSKAAFFHKKYFSLYTNEMSASVREYVTKNRNCEDIAMSFLVANASGAPPIWVKGNIYEIGSTGISSMGGHSERRTQCVNRFVAEFGRMPLIPTTVKAVDSQNVWFW
;
A
#
# COMPACT_ATOMS: atom_id res chain seq x y z
N MET A 1 -13.28 -66.24 -52.86
CA MET A 1 -13.14 -64.98 -52.06
C MET A 1 -12.60 -65.38 -50.71
N ARG A 2 -11.31 -65.13 -50.45
CA ARG A 2 -10.64 -65.40 -49.18
C ARG A 2 -10.53 -64.09 -48.43
N GLY A 3 -11.37 -63.82 -47.44
CA GLY A 3 -11.24 -62.72 -46.49
C GLY A 3 -10.22 -63.12 -45.43
N SER A 4 -9.11 -62.40 -45.30
CA SER A 4 -8.07 -62.62 -44.31
C SER A 4 -8.58 -62.06 -42.97
N PHE A 5 -8.96 -62.94 -42.05
CA PHE A 5 -9.22 -62.55 -40.66
C PHE A 5 -7.88 -62.23 -39.96
N LEU A 6 -7.54 -60.96 -39.82
CA LEU A 6 -6.50 -60.55 -38.88
C LEU A 6 -6.83 -61.03 -37.46
N SER A 7 -5.95 -61.89 -36.92
CA SER A 7 -6.09 -62.50 -35.64
C SER A 7 -6.31 -61.40 -34.54
N ARG A 8 -7.27 -61.60 -33.65
CA ARG A 8 -7.50 -60.69 -32.52
C ARG A 8 -6.23 -60.35 -31.73
N ARG A 9 -5.27 -61.27 -31.69
CA ARG A 9 -3.95 -61.08 -31.07
C ARG A 9 -3.09 -60.03 -31.78
N THR A 10 -3.17 -59.95 -33.10
CA THR A 10 -2.40 -58.98 -33.92
C THR A 10 -2.96 -57.57 -33.72
N VAL A 11 -4.30 -57.46 -33.66
CA VAL A 11 -4.97 -56.17 -33.38
C VAL A 11 -4.67 -55.67 -31.95
N GLN A 12 -4.62 -56.55 -30.97
CA GLN A 12 -4.23 -56.18 -29.60
C GLN A 12 -2.79 -55.77 -29.48
N ARG A 13 -1.85 -56.43 -30.18
CA ARG A 13 -0.44 -56.04 -30.20
C ARG A 13 -0.23 -54.67 -30.87
N LEU A 14 -0.92 -54.43 -31.98
CA LEU A 14 -0.91 -53.12 -32.64
C LEU A 14 -1.48 -52.00 -31.73
N ARG A 15 -2.55 -52.28 -31.02
CA ARG A 15 -3.11 -51.32 -30.04
C ARG A 15 -2.16 -51.03 -28.89
N GLN A 16 -1.48 -52.06 -28.34
CA GLN A 16 -0.47 -51.88 -27.30
C GLN A 16 0.73 -51.09 -27.79
N LEU A 17 1.24 -51.34 -28.99
CA LEU A 17 2.33 -50.58 -29.58
C LEU A 17 1.95 -49.13 -29.85
N LEU A 18 0.75 -48.85 -30.34
CA LEU A 18 0.23 -47.50 -30.54
C LEU A 18 0.07 -46.71 -29.21
N ILE A 19 -0.37 -47.37 -28.15
CA ILE A 19 -0.49 -46.77 -26.84
C ILE A 19 0.90 -46.45 -26.25
N CYS A 20 1.85 -47.35 -26.36
CA CYS A 20 3.24 -47.14 -25.91
C CYS A 20 3.95 -46.04 -26.70
N THR A 21 3.78 -45.97 -28.04
CA THR A 21 4.38 -44.91 -28.84
C THR A 21 3.71 -43.56 -28.62
N ALA A 22 2.38 -43.53 -28.49
CA ALA A 22 1.66 -42.29 -28.19
C ALA A 22 1.99 -41.73 -26.77
N GLY A 23 2.18 -42.62 -25.79
CA GLY A 23 2.65 -42.21 -24.45
C GLY A 23 4.07 -41.64 -24.48
N SER A 24 4.97 -42.28 -25.20
CA SER A 24 6.36 -41.80 -25.38
C SER A 24 6.42 -40.47 -26.15
N VAL A 25 5.58 -40.25 -27.15
CA VAL A 25 5.51 -38.96 -27.86
C VAL A 25 4.97 -37.86 -26.98
N LYS A 26 3.92 -38.10 -26.20
CA LYS A 26 3.39 -37.12 -25.26
C LYS A 26 4.43 -36.73 -24.20
N ILE A 27 5.13 -37.69 -23.64
CA ILE A 27 6.20 -37.43 -22.62
C ILE A 27 7.34 -36.65 -23.27
N LYS A 28 7.76 -36.97 -24.50
CA LYS A 28 8.77 -36.21 -25.22
C LYS A 28 8.33 -34.78 -25.54
N LEU A 29 7.06 -34.59 -25.90
CA LEU A 29 6.49 -33.26 -26.14
C LEU A 29 6.45 -32.42 -24.83
N ILE A 30 6.03 -33.00 -23.73
CA ILE A 30 6.03 -32.33 -22.40
C ILE A 30 7.46 -31.94 -22.00
N LEU A 31 8.42 -32.85 -22.14
CA LEU A 31 9.82 -32.57 -21.86
C LEU A 31 10.38 -31.47 -22.77
N CYS A 32 10.06 -31.50 -24.07
CA CYS A 32 10.48 -30.47 -25.01
C CYS A 32 9.87 -29.09 -24.67
N CYS A 33 8.59 -29.05 -24.28
CA CYS A 33 7.97 -27.83 -23.80
C CYS A 33 8.60 -27.32 -22.49
N CYS A 34 8.88 -28.21 -21.55
CA CYS A 34 9.55 -27.81 -20.28
C CYS A 34 10.96 -27.27 -20.57
N ILE A 35 11.72 -27.89 -21.45
CA ILE A 35 13.06 -27.41 -21.86
C ILE A 35 12.95 -26.07 -22.57
N ALA A 36 12.00 -25.89 -23.48
CA ALA A 36 11.77 -24.63 -24.19
C ALA A 36 11.39 -23.51 -23.19
N PHE A 37 10.49 -23.79 -22.24
CA PHE A 37 10.12 -22.83 -21.18
C PHE A 37 11.32 -22.47 -20.28
N THR A 38 12.14 -23.43 -19.88
CA THR A 38 13.33 -23.15 -19.07
C THR A 38 14.37 -22.35 -19.85
N VAL A 39 14.57 -22.64 -21.17
CA VAL A 39 15.48 -21.86 -21.99
C VAL A 39 14.96 -20.44 -22.22
N ILE A 40 13.67 -20.26 -22.47
CA ILE A 40 13.06 -18.93 -22.59
C ILE A 40 13.20 -18.16 -21.28
N ALA A 41 12.95 -18.79 -20.12
CA ALA A 41 13.11 -18.18 -18.81
C ALA A 41 14.57 -17.81 -18.50
N LEU A 42 15.53 -18.62 -18.93
CA LEU A 42 16.96 -18.34 -18.78
C LEU A 42 17.43 -17.23 -19.74
N LEU A 43 16.93 -17.22 -20.96
CA LEU A 43 17.24 -16.17 -21.94
C LEU A 43 16.62 -14.83 -21.54
N SER A 44 15.42 -14.81 -20.98
CA SER A 44 14.80 -13.60 -20.46
C SER A 44 15.55 -13.04 -19.23
N ARG A 45 16.14 -13.91 -18.40
CA ARG A 45 17.06 -13.49 -17.33
C ARG A 45 18.41 -13.01 -17.87
N ALA A 46 18.96 -13.65 -18.90
CA ALA A 46 20.23 -13.27 -19.50
C ALA A 46 20.13 -11.94 -20.24
N SER A 47 18.99 -11.60 -20.87
CA SER A 47 18.77 -10.30 -21.49
C SER A 47 18.74 -9.15 -20.47
N GLY A 48 18.32 -9.40 -19.22
CA GLY A 48 18.48 -8.48 -18.11
C GLY A 48 19.94 -8.31 -17.65
N PHE A 49 20.82 -9.30 -17.93
CA PHE A 49 22.23 -9.26 -17.54
C PHE A 49 23.15 -8.64 -18.61
N THR A 50 22.73 -8.61 -19.88
CA THR A 50 23.53 -8.11 -21.00
C THR A 50 23.35 -6.62 -21.28
N GLY A 51 23.23 -5.77 -20.24
CA GLY A 51 23.49 -4.34 -20.36
C GLY A 51 22.62 -3.54 -21.34
N TRP A 52 21.56 -4.13 -21.89
CA TRP A 52 20.60 -3.40 -22.72
C TRP A 52 19.77 -2.39 -21.93
N THR A 53 19.82 -2.50 -20.62
CA THR A 53 19.16 -1.61 -19.67
C THR A 53 20.00 -0.40 -19.27
N ASN A 54 21.27 -0.33 -19.64
CA ASN A 54 22.15 0.80 -19.30
C ASN A 54 22.17 1.92 -20.36
N ARG A 55 21.20 2.03 -21.24
CA ARG A 55 20.70 3.35 -21.55
C ARG A 55 19.74 3.77 -20.44
N SER A 56 20.28 4.06 -19.28
CA SER A 56 19.74 5.18 -18.51
C SER A 56 19.70 6.31 -19.53
N VAL A 57 18.53 6.56 -20.11
CA VAL A 57 18.19 7.89 -20.56
C VAL A 57 18.50 8.68 -19.32
N ALA A 58 19.66 9.34 -19.28
CA ALA A 58 19.86 10.44 -18.39
C ALA A 58 18.75 11.39 -18.80
N LEU A 59 17.57 11.21 -18.19
CA LEU A 59 16.60 12.28 -18.11
C LEU A 59 17.44 13.34 -17.47
N GLU A 60 17.86 14.31 -18.27
CA GLU A 60 18.42 15.54 -17.81
C GLU A 60 17.49 15.96 -16.71
N ARG A 61 17.93 15.78 -15.47
CA ARG A 61 17.15 16.13 -14.30
C ARG A 61 17.02 17.64 -14.40
N LEU A 62 15.91 18.08 -15.00
CA LEU A 62 15.46 19.43 -14.81
C LEU A 62 15.57 19.66 -13.32
N SER A 63 16.48 20.53 -12.92
CA SER A 63 16.81 20.82 -11.54
C SER A 63 15.71 21.64 -10.88
N ILE A 64 14.50 21.09 -10.86
CA ILE A 64 13.47 21.51 -9.93
C ILE A 64 13.93 20.94 -8.58
N PRO A 65 14.16 21.79 -7.56
CA PRO A 65 14.52 21.29 -6.24
C PRO A 65 13.47 20.25 -5.85
N ARG A 66 13.88 18.99 -5.76
CA ARG A 66 13.00 17.91 -5.30
C ARG A 66 12.79 18.17 -3.82
N LYS A 67 11.72 18.87 -3.47
CA LYS A 67 11.23 18.85 -2.09
C LYS A 67 11.02 17.39 -1.77
N GLY A 68 11.61 16.91 -0.68
CA GLY A 68 11.44 15.56 -0.19
C GLY A 68 10.06 15.34 0.42
N TYR A 69 9.96 14.39 1.31
CA TYR A 69 8.73 14.09 2.04
C TYR A 69 9.01 14.00 3.55
N ALA A 70 7.97 14.20 4.34
CA ALA A 70 7.97 13.91 5.76
C ALA A 70 7.24 12.61 6.05
N ILE A 71 7.71 11.83 7.01
CA ILE A 71 6.97 10.71 7.59
C ILE A 71 6.18 11.19 8.80
N VAL A 72 4.92 10.78 8.92
CA VAL A 72 4.08 10.92 10.11
C VAL A 72 3.69 9.53 10.60
N MET A 73 4.10 9.19 11.81
CA MET A 73 3.97 7.85 12.37
C MET A 73 3.30 7.89 13.74
N ASN A 74 2.19 7.15 13.90
CA ASN A 74 1.59 6.95 15.21
C ASN A 74 2.30 5.82 15.97
N THR A 75 2.44 5.99 17.28
CA THR A 75 2.89 4.93 18.18
C THR A 75 2.11 4.95 19.49
N TRP A 76 1.97 3.78 20.12
CA TRP A 76 1.39 3.64 21.45
C TRP A 76 2.05 2.45 22.16
N LYS A 77 2.99 2.73 23.07
CA LYS A 77 3.69 1.70 23.89
C LYS A 77 4.33 0.56 23.10
N ARG A 78 4.65 0.76 21.82
CA ARG A 78 5.28 -0.22 20.92
C ARG A 78 6.68 0.23 20.52
N TYR A 79 7.52 0.55 21.50
CA TYR A 79 8.81 1.22 21.26
C TYR A 79 9.80 0.41 20.43
N ASP A 80 9.74 -0.93 20.50
CA ASP A 80 10.63 -1.78 19.70
C ASP A 80 10.23 -1.78 18.22
N LEU A 81 8.94 -1.77 17.91
CA LEU A 81 8.43 -1.59 16.55
C LEU A 81 8.80 -0.20 16.02
N LEU A 82 8.58 0.83 16.83
CA LEU A 82 8.97 2.20 16.52
C LEU A 82 10.46 2.32 16.19
N LYS A 83 11.34 1.71 16.98
CA LYS A 83 12.80 1.69 16.74
C LYS A 83 13.14 1.04 15.40
N GLN A 84 12.52 -0.12 15.11
CA GLN A 84 12.74 -0.84 13.86
C GLN A 84 12.28 -0.01 12.65
N SER A 85 11.08 0.56 12.71
CA SER A 85 10.52 1.38 11.63
C SER A 85 11.35 2.63 11.38
N ILE A 86 11.74 3.36 12.43
CA ILE A 86 12.59 4.54 12.31
C ILE A 86 13.97 4.16 11.76
N SER A 87 14.58 3.07 12.24
CA SER A 87 15.86 2.61 11.71
C SER A 87 15.78 2.31 10.22
N HIS A 88 14.70 1.70 9.76
CA HIS A 88 14.50 1.40 8.35
C HIS A 88 14.28 2.67 7.51
N TYR A 89 13.30 3.49 7.91
CA TYR A 89 12.90 4.64 7.08
C TYR A 89 13.92 5.78 7.07
N SER A 90 14.72 5.95 8.12
CA SER A 90 15.75 7.00 8.18
C SER A 90 16.81 6.88 7.07
N SER A 91 16.99 5.69 6.49
CA SER A 91 17.89 5.47 5.35
C SER A 91 17.25 5.75 3.98
N CYS A 92 15.91 5.94 3.90
CA CYS A 92 15.21 6.05 2.63
C CYS A 92 15.51 7.38 1.91
N PRO A 93 15.69 7.36 0.57
CA PRO A 93 15.92 8.56 -0.20
C PRO A 93 14.76 9.55 -0.14
N GLY A 94 15.06 10.85 -0.15
CA GLY A 94 14.06 11.92 -0.19
C GLY A 94 13.35 12.20 1.13
N LEU A 95 13.64 11.46 2.21
CA LEU A 95 13.12 11.75 3.53
C LEU A 95 13.81 13.00 4.11
N GLU A 96 13.02 13.98 4.60
CA GLU A 96 13.50 15.20 5.24
C GLU A 96 13.22 15.24 6.75
N SER A 97 12.09 14.68 7.18
CA SER A 97 11.75 14.63 8.61
C SER A 97 10.87 13.43 8.97
N ILE A 98 10.97 13.02 10.24
CA ILE A 98 10.09 12.01 10.85
C ILE A 98 9.37 12.67 12.02
N HIS A 99 8.05 12.67 11.97
CA HIS A 99 7.16 13.15 13.01
C HIS A 99 6.51 11.97 13.72
N ILE A 100 6.83 11.80 15.00
CA ILE A 100 6.23 10.77 15.85
C ILE A 100 5.04 11.39 16.57
N VAL A 101 3.84 10.95 16.22
CA VAL A 101 2.60 11.36 16.89
C VAL A 101 2.54 10.65 18.24
N TRP A 102 2.80 11.41 19.30
CA TRP A 102 2.86 10.89 20.65
C TRP A 102 1.60 11.25 21.42
N SER A 103 0.82 10.26 21.79
CA SER A 103 -0.47 10.45 22.50
C SER A 103 -0.51 9.76 23.86
N GLU A 104 0.65 9.35 24.38
CA GLU A 104 0.76 8.74 25.69
C GLU A 104 0.70 9.79 26.80
N PRO A 105 0.19 9.43 28.01
CA PRO A 105 0.09 10.34 29.13
C PRO A 105 1.42 10.95 29.58
N ASN A 106 2.49 10.14 29.48
CA ASN A 106 3.84 10.58 29.80
C ASN A 106 4.61 10.96 28.54
N PRO A 107 5.43 12.01 28.58
CA PRO A 107 6.28 12.36 27.43
C PRO A 107 7.29 11.25 27.14
N PRO A 108 7.81 11.19 25.89
CA PRO A 108 8.84 10.21 25.55
C PRO A 108 10.08 10.39 26.42
N SER A 109 10.61 9.28 26.93
CA SER A 109 11.76 9.29 27.84
C SER A 109 13.02 9.81 27.12
N ASP A 110 13.91 10.48 27.86
CA ASP A 110 15.14 11.00 27.28
C ASP A 110 16.07 9.91 26.71
N PRO A 111 16.18 8.70 27.31
CA PRO A 111 16.90 7.60 26.67
C PRO A 111 16.31 7.20 25.31
N LEU A 112 14.97 7.15 25.19
CA LEU A 112 14.30 6.85 23.92
C LEU A 112 14.58 7.92 22.86
N LYS A 113 14.45 9.19 23.22
CA LYS A 113 14.74 10.32 22.32
C LYS A 113 16.20 10.28 21.83
N LYS A 114 17.17 10.11 22.75
CA LYS A 114 18.60 10.03 22.41
C LYS A 114 18.89 8.86 21.48
N PHE A 115 18.32 7.68 21.77
CA PHE A 115 18.49 6.48 20.95
C PHE A 115 17.95 6.69 19.52
N LEU A 116 16.71 7.20 19.38
CA LEU A 116 16.10 7.41 18.08
C LEU A 116 16.82 8.51 17.27
N ASN A 117 17.24 9.60 17.92
CA ASN A 117 18.05 10.64 17.25
C ASN A 117 19.38 10.07 16.77
N HIS A 118 20.05 9.25 17.56
CA HIS A 118 21.30 8.59 17.16
C HIS A 118 21.11 7.70 15.93
N ILE A 119 20.03 6.89 15.90
CA ILE A 119 19.69 6.04 14.74
C ILE A 119 19.49 6.89 13.49
N VAL A 120 18.67 7.94 13.61
CA VAL A 120 18.36 8.81 12.46
C VAL A 120 19.62 9.46 11.92
N GLN A 121 20.48 9.99 12.79
CA GLN A 121 21.75 10.60 12.40
C GLN A 121 22.72 9.61 11.76
N SER A 122 22.81 8.40 12.30
CA SER A 122 23.72 7.37 11.78
C SER A 122 23.28 6.86 10.39
N ASN A 123 21.97 6.76 10.15
CA ASN A 123 21.42 6.19 8.91
C ASN A 123 21.24 7.22 7.79
N SER A 124 21.10 8.50 8.12
CA SER A 124 20.87 9.55 7.12
C SER A 124 22.13 9.96 6.34
N GLY A 125 23.33 9.54 6.78
CA GLY A 125 24.62 9.86 6.16
C GLY A 125 25.01 11.32 6.35
N HIS A 126 26.28 11.66 6.02
CA HIS A 126 26.85 12.99 6.25
C HIS A 126 26.22 14.12 5.40
N GLU A 127 25.61 13.77 4.27
CA GLU A 127 25.07 14.77 3.34
C GLU A 127 23.58 15.11 3.56
N ARG A 128 22.88 14.34 4.36
CA ARG A 128 21.43 14.53 4.62
C ARG A 128 21.17 14.61 6.11
N GLN A 129 20.57 15.71 6.53
CA GLN A 129 20.10 15.86 7.90
C GLN A 129 18.61 15.59 7.96
N VAL A 130 18.23 14.36 8.34
CA VAL A 130 16.83 14.01 8.63
C VAL A 130 16.49 14.51 10.03
N GLU A 131 15.42 15.27 10.15
CA GLU A 131 14.95 15.81 11.42
C GLU A 131 13.95 14.84 12.10
N LEU A 132 14.16 14.55 13.39
CA LEU A 132 13.23 13.74 14.18
C LEU A 132 12.48 14.62 15.17
N LYS A 133 11.15 14.60 15.13
CA LYS A 133 10.27 15.37 16.03
C LYS A 133 9.25 14.48 16.72
N PHE A 134 8.87 14.89 17.93
CA PHE A 134 7.77 14.28 18.69
C PHE A 134 6.63 15.29 18.78
N ASP A 135 5.51 14.98 18.14
CA ASP A 135 4.29 15.78 18.19
C ASP A 135 3.45 15.30 19.39
N ILE A 136 3.68 15.95 20.55
CA ILE A 136 3.09 15.53 21.82
C ILE A 136 1.65 16.01 21.91
N ASN A 137 0.74 15.08 22.18
CA ASN A 137 -0.68 15.31 22.33
C ASN A 137 -1.14 15.03 23.76
N LYS A 138 -2.06 15.85 24.28
CA LYS A 138 -2.60 15.69 25.63
C LYS A 138 -3.63 14.57 25.73
N GLU A 139 -4.34 14.30 24.64
CA GLU A 139 -5.43 13.32 24.59
C GLU A 139 -5.03 12.17 23.68
N ASP A 140 -5.44 10.95 24.05
CA ASP A 140 -5.27 9.76 23.23
C ASP A 140 -6.40 9.68 22.20
N SER A 141 -6.11 10.17 21.00
CA SER A 141 -7.03 10.14 19.88
C SER A 141 -6.32 9.78 18.58
N LEU A 142 -6.93 8.93 17.78
CA LEU A 142 -6.42 8.59 16.44
C LEU A 142 -6.44 9.81 15.49
N ASN A 143 -7.25 10.82 15.76
CA ASN A 143 -7.24 12.09 15.02
C ASN A 143 -5.90 12.84 15.15
N ASN A 144 -5.10 12.57 16.18
CA ASN A 144 -3.83 13.25 16.40
C ASN A 144 -2.85 13.04 15.22
N ARG A 145 -2.97 11.92 14.50
CA ARG A 145 -2.21 11.66 13.26
C ARG A 145 -2.39 12.75 12.21
N PHE A 146 -3.55 13.39 12.20
CA PHE A 146 -3.93 14.35 11.17
C PHE A 146 -4.04 15.78 11.69
N LYS A 147 -3.55 16.05 12.91
CA LYS A 147 -3.42 17.41 13.40
C LYS A 147 -2.43 18.21 12.55
N GLU A 148 -2.73 19.48 12.39
CA GLU A 148 -1.86 20.39 11.67
C GLU A 148 -0.47 20.47 12.32
N ILE A 149 0.56 20.22 11.51
CA ILE A 149 1.98 20.36 11.88
C ILE A 149 2.48 21.67 11.30
N LYS A 150 2.64 22.70 12.14
CA LYS A 150 2.89 24.08 11.71
C LYS A 150 4.20 24.27 10.95
N ASP A 151 5.28 23.56 11.32
CA ASP A 151 6.62 23.75 10.78
C ASP A 151 7.03 22.68 9.75
N LEU A 152 6.03 22.04 9.12
CA LEU A 152 6.29 21.03 8.11
C LEU A 152 6.81 21.64 6.81
N ARG A 153 8.08 21.38 6.49
CA ARG A 153 8.77 21.99 5.34
C ARG A 153 8.38 21.36 4.01
N THR A 154 8.04 20.06 4.01
CA THR A 154 7.65 19.32 2.81
C THR A 154 6.16 19.43 2.53
N ASP A 155 5.79 19.39 1.26
CA ASP A 155 4.39 19.32 0.86
C ASP A 155 3.85 17.89 0.90
N ALA A 156 4.75 16.91 0.63
CA ALA A 156 4.45 15.49 0.72
C ALA A 156 4.54 14.98 2.15
N VAL A 157 3.51 14.26 2.57
CA VAL A 157 3.46 13.54 3.85
C VAL A 157 3.24 12.06 3.56
N PHE A 158 4.13 11.22 4.06
CA PHE A 158 3.93 9.78 4.10
C PHE A 158 3.43 9.38 5.48
N SER A 159 2.15 9.14 5.60
CA SER A 159 1.56 8.57 6.81
C SER A 159 1.77 7.07 6.83
N ILE A 160 2.33 6.56 7.93
CA ILE A 160 2.60 5.13 8.09
C ILE A 160 2.44 4.69 9.54
N ASP A 161 2.04 3.43 9.76
CA ASP A 161 1.98 2.83 11.09
C ASP A 161 3.37 2.32 11.51
N ASP A 162 3.65 2.30 12.81
CA ASP A 162 4.93 1.87 13.39
C ASP A 162 5.22 0.37 13.24
N ASP A 163 4.23 -0.43 12.82
CA ASP A 163 4.33 -1.88 12.58
C ASP A 163 4.35 -2.26 11.10
N VAL A 164 4.46 -1.30 10.21
CA VAL A 164 4.40 -1.53 8.75
C VAL A 164 5.71 -1.08 8.09
N ILE A 165 6.30 -1.96 7.30
CA ILE A 165 7.53 -1.66 6.54
C ILE A 165 7.31 -1.93 5.05
N PHE A 166 7.74 -0.96 4.23
CA PHE A 166 7.92 -1.09 2.78
C PHE A 166 9.38 -0.82 2.44
N SER A 167 9.90 -1.45 1.39
CA SER A 167 11.24 -1.13 0.90
C SER A 167 11.35 0.35 0.51
N CYS A 168 12.52 0.96 0.72
CA CYS A 168 12.75 2.35 0.35
C CYS A 168 12.47 2.61 -1.14
N SER A 169 12.75 1.64 -2.02
CA SER A 169 12.41 1.74 -3.45
C SER A 169 10.90 1.81 -3.69
N SER A 170 10.10 1.04 -2.95
CA SER A 170 8.63 1.14 -3.02
C SER A 170 8.13 2.49 -2.54
N VAL A 171 8.70 3.02 -1.44
CA VAL A 171 8.35 4.34 -0.91
C VAL A 171 8.73 5.45 -1.91
N GLU A 172 9.92 5.38 -2.50
CA GLU A 172 10.36 6.32 -3.53
C GLU A 172 9.45 6.28 -4.76
N PHE A 173 9.07 5.09 -5.22
CA PHE A 173 8.14 4.93 -6.31
C PHE A 173 6.77 5.56 -5.99
N ALA A 174 6.22 5.28 -4.82
CA ALA A 174 4.95 5.87 -4.38
C ALA A 174 5.04 7.41 -4.26
N PHE A 175 6.17 7.93 -3.78
CA PHE A 175 6.44 9.38 -3.74
C PHE A 175 6.46 9.99 -5.15
N ASN A 176 7.10 9.34 -6.13
CA ASN A 176 7.13 9.81 -7.51
C ASN A 176 5.73 9.78 -8.16
N VAL A 177 4.91 8.74 -7.87
CA VAL A 177 3.50 8.69 -8.30
C VAL A 177 2.72 9.85 -7.66
N TRP A 178 2.89 10.10 -6.36
CA TRP A 178 2.21 11.18 -5.66
C TRP A 178 2.60 12.55 -6.25
N ARG A 179 3.86 12.78 -6.60
CA ARG A 179 4.31 14.02 -7.24
C ARG A 179 3.59 14.31 -8.57
N SER A 180 3.10 13.29 -9.25
CA SER A 180 2.32 13.42 -10.48
C SER A 180 0.83 13.71 -10.21
N ALA A 181 0.35 13.44 -8.99
CA ALA A 181 -1.04 13.66 -8.59
C ALA A 181 -1.12 14.14 -7.12
N PRO A 182 -0.59 15.33 -6.80
CA PRO A 182 -0.37 15.78 -5.42
C PRO A 182 -1.65 16.07 -4.65
N ASP A 183 -2.76 16.23 -5.33
CA ASP A 183 -4.06 16.52 -4.70
C ASP A 183 -4.82 15.27 -4.25
N THR A 184 -4.36 14.07 -4.58
CA THR A 184 -5.01 12.83 -4.17
C THR A 184 -4.16 12.01 -3.20
N MET A 185 -4.77 10.99 -2.59
CA MET A 185 -4.03 10.01 -1.79
C MET A 185 -3.38 8.96 -2.69
N VAL A 186 -2.12 8.67 -2.44
CA VAL A 186 -1.35 7.62 -3.12
C VAL A 186 -0.82 6.65 -2.09
N GLY A 187 -1.25 5.38 -2.13
CA GLY A 187 -0.90 4.46 -1.06
C GLY A 187 -0.98 2.98 -1.43
N PHE A 188 -0.63 2.16 -0.46
CA PHE A 188 -0.38 0.73 -0.67
C PHE A 188 -1.55 -0.17 -0.24
N VAL A 189 -2.48 0.35 0.55
CA VAL A 189 -3.52 -0.47 1.21
C VAL A 189 -4.90 -0.08 0.70
N PRO A 190 -5.35 -0.63 -0.45
CA PRO A 190 -6.62 -0.26 -1.05
C PRO A 190 -7.79 -0.87 -0.30
N ARG A 191 -8.93 -0.16 -0.33
CA ARG A 191 -10.23 -0.57 0.20
C ARG A 191 -11.34 -0.11 -0.75
N ILE A 192 -12.51 -0.73 -0.65
CA ILE A 192 -13.66 -0.45 -1.50
C ILE A 192 -14.90 -0.19 -0.67
N HIS A 193 -15.85 0.54 -1.22
CA HIS A 193 -17.24 0.58 -0.76
C HIS A 193 -18.19 0.24 -1.91
N TRP A 194 -19.37 -0.23 -1.58
CA TRP A 194 -20.47 -0.41 -2.54
C TRP A 194 -21.82 -0.24 -1.86
N VAL A 195 -22.86 0.02 -2.66
CA VAL A 195 -24.23 0.14 -2.15
C VAL A 195 -24.83 -1.22 -1.89
N ASP A 196 -25.41 -1.41 -0.72
CA ASP A 196 -26.22 -2.59 -0.39
C ASP A 196 -27.68 -2.38 -0.81
N ARG A 197 -28.01 -2.86 -1.98
CA ARG A 197 -29.38 -2.76 -2.53
C ARG A 197 -30.44 -3.58 -1.77
N SER A 198 -30.04 -4.44 -0.86
CA SER A 198 -30.99 -5.26 -0.06
C SER A 198 -31.64 -4.46 1.07
N LYS A 199 -31.09 -3.31 1.46
CA LYS A 199 -31.56 -2.50 2.58
C LYS A 199 -32.61 -1.40 2.23
N GLY A 200 -33.24 -1.50 1.06
CA GLY A 200 -34.34 -0.61 0.67
C GLY A 200 -33.92 0.62 -0.12
N ASN A 201 -34.77 1.67 -0.11
CA ASN A 201 -34.61 2.86 -0.96
C ASN A 201 -33.52 3.85 -0.51
N ASN A 202 -32.91 3.66 0.66
CA ASN A 202 -31.83 4.52 1.12
C ASN A 202 -30.49 3.86 0.81
N ASP A 203 -29.59 4.62 0.21
CA ASP A 203 -28.22 4.15 -0.06
C ASP A 203 -27.53 3.78 1.24
N TYR A 204 -27.40 2.49 1.49
CA TYR A 204 -26.59 1.95 2.56
C TYR A 204 -25.31 1.39 1.97
N TYR A 205 -24.16 1.82 2.47
CA TYR A 205 -22.86 1.44 1.93
C TYR A 205 -22.21 0.37 2.78
N ILE A 206 -21.57 -0.61 2.13
CA ILE A 206 -20.76 -1.64 2.77
C ILE A 206 -19.29 -1.32 2.54
N TYR A 207 -18.47 -1.49 3.59
CA TYR A 207 -17.03 -1.41 3.52
C TYR A 207 -16.43 -2.76 3.15
N GLY A 208 -15.57 -2.79 2.13
CA GLY A 208 -14.85 -3.96 1.67
C GLY A 208 -13.35 -3.89 1.92
N GLY A 209 -12.83 -5.00 2.44
CA GLY A 209 -11.39 -5.19 2.69
C GLY A 209 -10.62 -5.60 1.43
N TRP A 210 -9.39 -6.09 1.66
CA TRP A 210 -8.48 -6.55 0.60
C TRP A 210 -9.12 -7.59 -0.34
N TRP A 211 -9.82 -8.60 0.20
CA TRP A 211 -10.45 -9.64 -0.61
C TRP A 211 -11.49 -9.11 -1.59
N SER A 212 -12.27 -8.10 -1.18
CA SER A 212 -13.25 -7.46 -2.06
C SER A 212 -12.55 -6.69 -3.18
N VAL A 213 -11.47 -5.97 -2.88
CA VAL A 213 -10.66 -5.29 -3.90
C VAL A 213 -10.03 -6.28 -4.86
N TRP A 214 -9.44 -7.36 -4.35
CA TRP A 214 -8.82 -8.40 -5.18
C TRP A 214 -9.83 -9.05 -6.12
N TRP A 215 -11.03 -9.34 -5.63
CA TRP A 215 -12.07 -9.98 -6.40
C TRP A 215 -12.67 -9.07 -7.48
N THR A 216 -12.90 -7.80 -7.17
CA THR A 216 -13.57 -6.85 -8.07
C THR A 216 -12.60 -6.11 -8.98
N GLY A 217 -11.31 -6.06 -8.65
CA GLY A 217 -10.31 -5.22 -9.32
C GLY A 217 -10.55 -3.71 -9.13
N THR A 218 -11.51 -3.34 -8.25
CA THR A 218 -11.92 -1.96 -8.02
C THR A 218 -11.66 -1.56 -6.58
N TYR A 219 -11.33 -0.30 -6.34
CA TYR A 219 -11.15 0.27 -5.02
C TYR A 219 -11.59 1.74 -5.02
N SER A 220 -11.80 2.33 -3.84
CA SER A 220 -12.25 3.72 -3.70
C SER A 220 -11.54 4.47 -2.58
N MET A 221 -10.73 3.78 -1.81
CA MET A 221 -9.92 4.33 -0.72
C MET A 221 -8.53 3.68 -0.73
N VAL A 222 -7.54 4.42 -0.24
CA VAL A 222 -6.27 3.87 0.27
C VAL A 222 -6.12 4.30 1.72
N LEU A 223 -5.72 3.37 2.59
CA LEU A 223 -5.64 3.65 4.02
C LEU A 223 -4.38 4.43 4.36
N SER A 224 -4.52 5.42 5.24
CA SER A 224 -3.41 6.24 5.73
C SER A 224 -2.39 5.48 6.60
N LYS A 225 -2.63 4.21 6.88
CA LYS A 225 -1.60 3.35 7.49
C LYS A 225 -0.36 3.16 6.61
N ALA A 226 -0.45 3.49 5.30
CA ALA A 226 0.68 3.56 4.37
C ALA A 226 0.27 4.34 3.12
N ALA A 227 0.25 5.67 3.19
CA ALA A 227 -0.16 6.53 2.09
C ALA A 227 0.50 7.90 2.10
N PHE A 228 0.79 8.40 0.90
CA PHE A 228 1.15 9.78 0.66
C PHE A 228 -0.08 10.66 0.46
N PHE A 229 -0.04 11.86 1.02
CA PHE A 229 -0.99 12.93 0.76
C PHE A 229 -0.32 14.31 0.96
N HIS A 230 -0.98 15.38 0.52
CA HIS A 230 -0.46 16.73 0.65
C HIS A 230 -0.69 17.27 2.07
N LYS A 231 0.30 17.96 2.66
CA LYS A 231 0.21 18.56 4.01
C LYS A 231 -1.01 19.47 4.22
N LYS A 232 -1.57 20.05 3.15
CA LYS A 232 -2.79 20.88 3.23
C LYS A 232 -3.97 20.14 3.88
N TYR A 233 -4.00 18.81 3.77
CA TYR A 233 -5.05 18.00 4.37
C TYR A 233 -5.00 17.94 5.88
N PHE A 234 -3.87 18.24 6.51
CA PHE A 234 -3.81 18.42 7.95
C PHE A 234 -4.61 19.65 8.41
N SER A 235 -4.45 20.78 7.72
CA SER A 235 -5.24 21.99 8.02
C SER A 235 -6.72 21.76 7.76
N LEU A 236 -7.08 21.13 6.63
CA LEU A 236 -8.48 20.78 6.33
C LEU A 236 -9.06 19.82 7.38
N TYR A 237 -8.30 18.80 7.80
CA TYR A 237 -8.77 17.85 8.82
C TYR A 237 -8.95 18.51 10.18
N THR A 238 -8.03 19.41 10.55
CA THR A 238 -8.07 20.09 11.84
C THR A 238 -9.19 21.13 11.91
N ASN A 239 -9.38 21.92 10.85
CA ASN A 239 -10.20 23.12 10.87
C ASN A 239 -11.55 22.96 10.17
N GLU A 240 -11.66 22.13 9.13
CA GLU A 240 -12.86 22.01 8.31
C GLU A 240 -13.63 20.68 8.48
N MET A 241 -12.94 19.61 8.94
CA MET A 241 -13.63 18.36 9.25
C MET A 241 -14.66 18.58 10.37
N SER A 242 -15.88 18.08 10.16
CA SER A 242 -16.95 18.15 11.18
C SER A 242 -16.46 17.66 12.55
N ALA A 243 -16.78 18.40 13.60
CA ALA A 243 -16.49 17.98 14.97
C ALA A 243 -17.10 16.62 15.29
N SER A 244 -18.31 16.35 14.77
CA SER A 244 -19.02 15.07 14.93
C SER A 244 -18.24 13.89 14.35
N VAL A 245 -17.56 14.04 13.20
CA VAL A 245 -16.68 13.01 12.63
C VAL A 245 -15.49 12.76 13.54
N ARG A 246 -14.82 13.83 14.02
CA ARG A 246 -13.66 13.70 14.91
C ARG A 246 -14.01 13.07 16.26
N GLU A 247 -15.13 13.44 16.84
CA GLU A 247 -15.64 12.86 18.08
C GLU A 247 -15.99 11.38 17.89
N TYR A 248 -16.61 11.04 16.76
CA TYR A 248 -16.91 9.65 16.41
C TYR A 248 -15.65 8.79 16.31
N VAL A 249 -14.61 9.30 15.64
CA VAL A 249 -13.29 8.63 15.54
C VAL A 249 -12.68 8.44 16.93
N THR A 250 -12.66 9.48 17.76
CA THR A 250 -12.11 9.40 19.13
C THR A 250 -12.85 8.38 19.98
N LYS A 251 -14.18 8.42 19.98
CA LYS A 251 -15.03 7.53 20.78
C LYS A 251 -14.89 6.06 20.37
N ASN A 252 -14.85 5.78 19.08
CA ASN A 252 -14.79 4.42 18.55
C ASN A 252 -13.37 3.89 18.36
N ARG A 253 -12.34 4.75 18.50
CA ARG A 253 -10.92 4.42 18.29
C ARG A 253 -10.70 3.69 16.97
N ASN A 254 -11.32 4.18 15.91
CA ASN A 254 -11.31 3.56 14.56
C ASN A 254 -11.72 4.58 13.51
N CYS A 255 -11.39 4.28 12.24
CA CYS A 255 -11.89 4.96 11.05
C CYS A 255 -11.33 6.36 10.77
N GLU A 256 -10.26 6.77 11.42
CA GLU A 256 -9.53 8.00 11.10
C GLU A 256 -9.01 7.99 9.63
N ASP A 257 -8.61 6.81 9.16
CA ASP A 257 -8.14 6.56 7.80
C ASP A 257 -9.27 6.70 6.76
N ILE A 258 -10.48 6.23 7.10
CA ILE A 258 -11.68 6.42 6.27
C ILE A 258 -12.05 7.91 6.25
N ALA A 259 -12.05 8.59 7.40
CA ALA A 259 -12.33 10.02 7.49
C ALA A 259 -11.37 10.84 6.63
N MET A 260 -10.06 10.54 6.66
CA MET A 260 -9.07 11.18 5.79
C MET A 260 -9.36 10.89 4.31
N SER A 261 -9.71 9.65 3.95
CA SER A 261 -10.06 9.30 2.57
C SER A 261 -11.28 10.08 2.07
N PHE A 262 -12.31 10.26 2.93
CA PHE A 262 -13.48 11.08 2.63
C PHE A 262 -13.10 12.55 2.42
N LEU A 263 -12.28 13.10 3.31
CA LEU A 263 -11.82 14.49 3.23
C LEU A 263 -11.08 14.76 1.92
N VAL A 264 -10.09 13.91 1.61
CA VAL A 264 -9.28 14.08 0.40
C VAL A 264 -10.13 13.94 -0.85
N ALA A 265 -10.98 12.91 -0.93
CA ALA A 265 -11.87 12.71 -2.07
C ALA A 265 -12.86 13.88 -2.25
N ASN A 266 -13.41 14.40 -1.14
CA ASN A 266 -14.33 15.55 -1.17
C ASN A 266 -13.64 16.83 -1.64
N ALA A 267 -12.41 17.07 -1.22
CA ALA A 267 -11.65 18.28 -1.55
C ALA A 267 -11.01 18.22 -2.94
N SER A 268 -10.55 17.06 -3.38
CA SER A 268 -9.86 16.90 -4.67
C SER A 268 -10.81 16.59 -5.84
N GLY A 269 -11.96 15.98 -5.57
CA GLY A 269 -12.83 15.43 -6.61
C GLY A 269 -12.19 14.30 -7.41
N ALA A 270 -11.11 13.68 -6.90
CA ALA A 270 -10.33 12.67 -7.61
C ALA A 270 -10.28 11.34 -6.83
N PRO A 271 -10.20 10.19 -7.52
CA PRO A 271 -9.99 8.91 -6.88
C PRO A 271 -8.56 8.80 -6.31
N PRO A 272 -8.35 7.94 -5.30
CA PRO A 272 -7.00 7.64 -4.83
C PRO A 272 -6.22 6.81 -5.85
N ILE A 273 -4.89 6.72 -5.70
CA ILE A 273 -4.03 5.87 -6.52
C ILE A 273 -3.44 4.76 -5.66
N TRP A 274 -3.72 3.50 -6.03
CA TRP A 274 -3.10 2.34 -5.42
C TRP A 274 -1.75 2.05 -6.06
N VAL A 275 -0.71 1.99 -5.23
CA VAL A 275 0.65 1.59 -5.64
C VAL A 275 0.90 0.15 -5.24
N LYS A 276 1.40 -0.66 -6.17
CA LYS A 276 1.85 -2.02 -5.85
C LYS A 276 3.14 -1.95 -5.03
N GLY A 277 3.15 -2.57 -3.87
CA GLY A 277 4.32 -2.73 -3.01
C GLY A 277 4.17 -3.95 -2.12
N ASN A 278 5.29 -4.52 -1.72
CA ASN A 278 5.31 -5.63 -0.76
C ASN A 278 5.26 -5.02 0.65
N ILE A 279 4.19 -5.33 1.36
CA ILE A 279 4.00 -4.91 2.75
C ILE A 279 4.61 -5.96 3.69
N TYR A 280 5.39 -5.51 4.65
CA TYR A 280 5.90 -6.32 5.75
C TYR A 280 5.31 -5.78 7.04
N GLU A 281 4.35 -6.52 7.62
CA GLU A 281 3.78 -6.20 8.93
C GLU A 281 4.66 -6.88 9.98
N ILE A 282 5.36 -6.06 10.78
CA ILE A 282 6.30 -6.51 11.83
C ILE A 282 5.64 -6.64 13.20
N GLY A 283 4.39 -6.16 13.34
CA GLY A 283 3.57 -6.28 14.54
C GLY A 283 2.54 -7.39 14.43
N SER A 284 2.32 -8.14 15.50
CA SER A 284 1.39 -9.28 15.52
C SER A 284 -0.02 -8.97 16.01
N THR A 285 -0.24 -7.82 16.65
CA THR A 285 -1.52 -7.48 17.28
C THR A 285 -1.88 -6.01 17.05
N GLY A 286 -2.95 -5.77 16.31
CA GLY A 286 -3.52 -4.44 16.08
C GLY A 286 -5.04 -4.44 16.23
N ILE A 287 -5.65 -3.24 16.23
CA ILE A 287 -7.11 -3.06 16.29
C ILE A 287 -7.80 -3.80 15.13
N SER A 288 -7.12 -3.97 14.01
CA SER A 288 -7.62 -4.68 12.83
C SER A 288 -7.86 -6.19 13.03
N SER A 289 -7.22 -6.81 14.02
CA SER A 289 -7.39 -8.23 14.35
C SER A 289 -8.62 -8.53 15.21
N MET A 290 -9.29 -7.51 15.74
CA MET A 290 -10.48 -7.66 16.57
C MET A 290 -11.70 -8.06 15.73
N GLY A 291 -12.49 -9.04 16.23
CA GLY A 291 -13.74 -9.46 15.60
C GLY A 291 -14.69 -8.28 15.32
N GLY A 292 -15.48 -8.36 14.22
CA GLY A 292 -16.42 -7.31 13.82
C GLY A 292 -15.80 -6.04 13.25
N HIS A 293 -14.50 -6.05 12.92
CA HIS A 293 -13.79 -4.87 12.40
C HIS A 293 -14.42 -4.32 11.09
N SER A 294 -14.79 -5.20 10.14
CA SER A 294 -15.42 -4.77 8.88
C SER A 294 -16.80 -4.15 9.08
N GLU A 295 -17.59 -4.69 10.03
CA GLU A 295 -18.91 -4.14 10.35
C GLU A 295 -18.80 -2.75 10.97
N ARG A 296 -17.89 -2.56 11.93
CA ARG A 296 -17.62 -1.22 12.49
C ARG A 296 -17.19 -0.21 11.42
N ARG A 297 -16.39 -0.63 10.42
CA ARG A 297 -15.98 0.22 9.30
C ARG A 297 -17.13 0.52 8.35
N THR A 298 -18.04 -0.43 8.12
CA THR A 298 -19.30 -0.19 7.41
C THR A 298 -20.13 0.90 8.09
N GLN A 299 -20.24 0.86 9.42
CA GLN A 299 -20.93 1.91 10.19
C GLN A 299 -20.24 3.28 10.04
N CYS A 300 -18.90 3.31 10.04
CA CYS A 300 -18.15 4.54 9.82
C CYS A 300 -18.44 5.15 8.44
N VAL A 301 -18.44 4.33 7.37
CA VAL A 301 -18.74 4.81 6.02
C VAL A 301 -20.13 5.47 5.98
N ASN A 302 -21.16 4.80 6.51
CA ASN A 302 -22.53 5.34 6.51
C ASN A 302 -22.64 6.60 7.39
N ARG A 303 -21.98 6.61 8.55
CA ARG A 303 -21.95 7.79 9.41
C ARG A 303 -21.29 8.97 8.69
N PHE A 304 -20.18 8.76 8.01
CA PHE A 304 -19.49 9.84 7.30
C PHE A 304 -20.26 10.30 6.05
N VAL A 305 -20.94 9.41 5.34
CA VAL A 305 -21.87 9.82 4.26
C VAL A 305 -22.94 10.77 4.79
N ALA A 306 -23.53 10.46 5.94
CA ALA A 306 -24.53 11.34 6.56
C ALA A 306 -23.95 12.72 6.95
N GLU A 307 -22.72 12.75 7.47
CA GLU A 307 -22.04 14.02 7.87
C GLU A 307 -21.61 14.86 6.65
N PHE A 308 -21.16 14.22 5.56
CA PHE A 308 -20.79 14.92 4.32
C PHE A 308 -21.98 15.24 3.42
N GLY A 309 -23.17 14.72 3.73
CA GLY A 309 -24.39 14.87 2.93
C GLY A 309 -24.37 14.14 1.58
N ARG A 310 -23.28 13.46 1.25
CA ARG A 310 -23.08 12.66 0.02
C ARG A 310 -21.95 11.66 0.18
N MET A 311 -21.84 10.71 -0.75
CA MET A 311 -20.67 9.84 -0.89
C MET A 311 -19.59 10.55 -1.72
N PRO A 312 -18.47 11.00 -1.14
CA PRO A 312 -17.41 11.66 -1.89
C PRO A 312 -16.40 10.69 -2.52
N LEU A 313 -16.35 9.44 -2.04
CA LEU A 313 -15.37 8.45 -2.50
C LEU A 313 -15.64 8.02 -3.94
N ILE A 314 -14.63 8.06 -4.77
CA ILE A 314 -14.71 7.75 -6.21
C ILE A 314 -14.06 6.40 -6.47
N PRO A 315 -14.81 5.39 -6.96
CA PRO A 315 -14.25 4.11 -7.36
C PRO A 315 -13.32 4.23 -8.56
N THR A 316 -12.25 3.44 -8.56
CA THR A 316 -11.26 3.40 -9.64
C THR A 316 -10.65 2.00 -9.79
N THR A 317 -10.10 1.72 -10.96
CA THR A 317 -9.35 0.49 -11.27
C THR A 317 -7.87 0.78 -11.55
N VAL A 318 -7.46 2.06 -11.49
CA VAL A 318 -6.10 2.50 -11.82
C VAL A 318 -5.14 2.03 -10.73
N LYS A 319 -4.08 1.34 -11.12
CA LYS A 319 -3.02 0.86 -10.24
C LYS A 319 -1.66 1.23 -10.80
N ALA A 320 -0.83 1.89 -9.99
CA ALA A 320 0.55 2.15 -10.33
C ALA A 320 1.43 0.93 -9.99
N VAL A 321 2.23 0.50 -10.96
CA VAL A 321 3.16 -0.62 -10.83
C VAL A 321 4.52 -0.15 -11.31
N ASP A 322 5.56 -0.39 -10.52
CA ASP A 322 6.93 -0.13 -10.92
C ASP A 322 7.34 -1.16 -11.99
N SER A 323 7.61 -0.68 -13.19
CA SER A 323 7.97 -1.53 -14.32
C SER A 323 9.27 -2.31 -14.11
N GLN A 324 10.17 -1.83 -13.26
CA GLN A 324 11.41 -2.54 -12.92
C GLN A 324 11.16 -3.79 -12.07
N ASN A 325 10.02 -3.85 -11.37
CA ASN A 325 9.63 -4.95 -10.50
C ASN A 325 8.59 -5.89 -11.13
N VAL A 326 8.28 -5.73 -12.40
CA VAL A 326 7.36 -6.61 -13.14
C VAL A 326 8.16 -7.52 -14.05
N TRP A 327 8.01 -8.83 -13.88
CA TRP A 327 8.80 -9.83 -14.61
C TRP A 327 8.35 -10.03 -16.07
N PHE A 328 7.11 -9.63 -16.39
CA PHE A 328 6.55 -9.62 -17.76
C PHE A 328 5.73 -8.34 -17.96
N TRP A 329 5.88 -7.76 -19.13
CA TRP A 329 5.13 -6.60 -19.61
C TRP A 329 3.73 -7.01 -20.05
#